data_f098898e58289021aaf94b13378ba353
#
_entry.id   f098898e58289021aaf94b13378ba353
#
_cell.length_a   1.000
_cell.length_b   1.000
_cell.length_c   1.000
_cell.angle_alpha   90.00
_cell.angle_beta   90.00
_cell.angle_gamma   90.00
#
_symmetry.space_group_name_H-M   'P 1'
#
loop_
_entity.id
_entity.type
_entity.pdbx_description
1 polymer ?
#
loop_
_entity_poly.entity_id
_entity_poly.type
_entity_poly.pdbx_seq_one_letter_code
_entity_poly.pdbx_strand_id
1 'polypeptide(L)'
;FIGLRNRKHKKETYTLDDDSVIISEKIASLLKIKVGDTITIKNTDDIEKDVKVGAITENYIYHYMYMSSNLYNKLYGENSFKPNTLLIKEAEGTTEDDEDSIGKIILQDDTTVAGVSFLSGTKDVFATVMEQMQLVVYVLIISAGLLAFAVLYNLSNVNISERIRELATIKVLGFYNKEVFNYITKETRILTVIGIFFGLF
;
A
#
# COMPACT_ATOMS: atom_id res chain seq x y z
N PHE A 1 14.21 -8.67 -17.81
CA PHE A 1 13.03 -8.11 -18.48
C PHE A 1 11.98 -7.76 -17.43
N ILE A 2 11.58 -6.48 -17.35
CA ILE A 2 10.47 -6.04 -16.51
C ILE A 2 9.19 -6.44 -17.22
N GLY A 3 8.41 -7.32 -16.62
CA GLY A 3 7.11 -7.71 -17.16
C GLY A 3 6.07 -6.62 -16.90
N LEU A 4 5.74 -5.83 -17.91
CA LEU A 4 4.68 -4.83 -17.83
C LEU A 4 3.33 -5.53 -17.90
N ARG A 5 2.46 -5.32 -16.88
CA ARG A 5 1.18 -6.02 -16.75
C ARG A 5 0.04 -5.05 -16.48
N ASN A 6 -1.18 -5.44 -16.84
CA ASN A 6 -2.39 -4.74 -16.47
C ASN A 6 -2.93 -5.29 -15.13
N ARG A 7 -3.37 -4.39 -14.24
CA ARG A 7 -3.95 -4.78 -12.95
C ARG A 7 -5.23 -5.61 -13.07
N LYS A 8 -6.09 -5.29 -14.04
CA LYS A 8 -7.36 -5.98 -14.27
C LYS A 8 -7.18 -7.31 -15.01
N HIS A 9 -6.15 -7.39 -15.85
CA HIS A 9 -5.86 -8.54 -16.72
C HIS A 9 -4.44 -9.06 -16.45
N LYS A 10 -4.22 -9.61 -15.26
CA LYS A 10 -2.90 -10.04 -14.75
C LYS A 10 -2.15 -11.05 -15.65
N LYS A 11 -2.84 -11.69 -16.59
CA LYS A 11 -2.24 -12.62 -17.55
C LYS A 11 -1.69 -11.93 -18.81
N GLU A 12 -2.07 -10.68 -19.06
CA GLU A 12 -1.60 -9.92 -20.22
C GLU A 12 -0.29 -9.25 -19.88
N THR A 13 0.74 -9.53 -20.65
CA THR A 13 2.03 -8.85 -20.59
C THR A 13 2.16 -7.98 -21.84
N TYR A 14 2.60 -6.74 -21.62
CA TYR A 14 2.84 -5.81 -22.70
C TYR A 14 4.31 -5.84 -23.12
N THR A 15 4.54 -5.81 -24.42
CA THR A 15 5.86 -5.61 -25.02
C THR A 15 5.95 -4.20 -25.55
N LEU A 16 7.16 -3.63 -25.50
CA LEU A 16 7.45 -2.31 -26.07
C LEU A 16 7.49 -2.45 -27.59
N ASP A 17 6.76 -1.61 -28.29
CA ASP A 17 6.85 -1.42 -29.73
C ASP A 17 7.56 -0.12 -30.09
N ASP A 18 7.83 0.10 -31.37
CA ASP A 18 8.57 1.26 -31.85
C ASP A 18 7.65 2.42 -32.29
N ASP A 19 6.35 2.34 -32.02
CA ASP A 19 5.37 3.34 -32.47
C ASP A 19 4.49 3.88 -31.31
N SER A 20 4.58 3.28 -30.11
CA SER A 20 3.78 3.72 -28.98
C SER A 20 4.53 3.61 -27.64
N VAL A 21 4.01 4.32 -26.66
CA VAL A 21 4.50 4.27 -25.26
C VAL A 21 3.53 3.55 -24.36
N ILE A 22 4.05 2.98 -23.27
CA ILE A 22 3.27 2.41 -22.20
C ILE A 22 3.41 3.30 -20.98
N ILE A 23 2.29 3.74 -20.41
CA ILE A 23 2.27 4.62 -19.23
C ILE A 23 1.73 3.93 -18.00
N SER A 24 2.10 4.41 -16.82
CA SER A 24 1.55 3.89 -15.57
C SER A 24 0.08 4.29 -15.36
N GLU A 25 -0.72 3.44 -14.69
CA GLU A 25 -2.14 3.71 -14.37
C GLU A 25 -2.33 5.07 -13.67
N LYS A 26 -1.38 5.46 -12.83
CA LYS A 26 -1.48 6.72 -12.10
C LYS A 26 -1.36 7.93 -13.03
N ILE A 27 -0.44 7.91 -13.99
CA ILE A 27 -0.33 8.95 -15.03
C ILE A 27 -1.64 9.03 -15.83
N ALA A 28 -2.11 7.87 -16.31
CA ALA A 28 -3.35 7.78 -17.08
C ALA A 28 -4.54 8.36 -16.32
N SER A 29 -4.66 8.06 -15.02
CA SER A 29 -5.73 8.56 -14.17
C SER A 29 -5.65 10.07 -13.91
N LEU A 30 -4.45 10.58 -13.60
CA LEU A 30 -4.24 12.01 -13.31
C LEU A 30 -4.49 12.89 -14.53
N LEU A 31 -4.04 12.46 -15.71
CA LEU A 31 -4.16 13.21 -16.96
C LEU A 31 -5.43 12.82 -17.76
N LYS A 32 -6.22 11.85 -17.25
CA LYS A 32 -7.43 11.32 -17.91
C LYS A 32 -7.18 10.76 -19.31
N ILE A 33 -6.01 10.14 -19.50
CA ILE A 33 -5.55 9.56 -20.76
C ILE A 33 -6.06 8.12 -20.89
N LYS A 34 -6.42 7.72 -22.11
CA LYS A 34 -6.82 6.36 -22.48
C LYS A 34 -5.84 5.75 -23.48
N VAL A 35 -5.89 4.43 -23.60
CA VAL A 35 -5.17 3.72 -24.66
C VAL A 35 -5.65 4.23 -26.02
N GLY A 36 -4.72 4.58 -26.88
CA GLY A 36 -4.97 5.15 -28.21
C GLY A 36 -4.85 6.69 -28.28
N ASP A 37 -4.85 7.38 -27.14
CA ASP A 37 -4.68 8.83 -27.10
C ASP A 37 -3.25 9.21 -27.48
N THR A 38 -3.07 10.42 -27.96
CA THR A 38 -1.75 11.03 -28.24
C THR A 38 -1.41 11.97 -27.08
N ILE A 39 -0.20 11.87 -26.59
CA ILE A 39 0.33 12.74 -25.54
C ILE A 39 1.60 13.45 -26.00
N THR A 40 1.80 14.66 -25.54
CA THR A 40 3.04 15.41 -25.76
C THR A 40 4.00 15.09 -24.62
N ILE A 41 5.18 14.61 -24.97
CA ILE A 41 6.26 14.31 -24.05
C ILE A 41 7.43 15.27 -24.28
N LYS A 42 8.16 15.57 -23.20
CA LYS A 42 9.28 16.49 -23.21
C LYS A 42 10.52 15.78 -22.68
N ASN A 43 11.62 15.91 -23.37
CA ASN A 43 12.91 15.38 -22.91
C ASN A 43 13.65 16.39 -21.99
N THR A 44 14.84 16.02 -21.53
CA THR A 44 15.70 16.88 -20.69
C THR A 44 16.19 18.16 -21.41
N ASP A 45 16.16 18.17 -22.72
CA ASP A 45 16.57 19.31 -23.54
C ASP A 45 15.40 20.23 -23.94
N ASP A 46 14.27 20.06 -23.27
CA ASP A 46 13.03 20.81 -23.49
C ASP A 46 12.40 20.59 -24.89
N ILE A 47 12.76 19.52 -25.60
CA ILE A 47 12.20 19.18 -26.90
C ILE A 47 10.90 18.41 -26.72
N GLU A 48 9.81 18.95 -27.25
CA GLU A 48 8.48 18.34 -27.20
C GLU A 48 8.22 17.47 -28.42
N LYS A 49 7.63 16.31 -28.21
CA LYS A 49 7.22 15.35 -29.25
C LYS A 49 5.89 14.69 -28.88
N ASP A 50 5.08 14.48 -29.89
CA ASP A 50 3.82 13.77 -29.74
C ASP A 50 4.04 12.27 -29.92
N VAL A 51 3.43 11.47 -29.04
CA VAL A 51 3.54 10.02 -29.07
C VAL A 51 2.22 9.38 -28.65
N LYS A 52 1.88 8.25 -29.26
CA LYS A 52 0.66 7.50 -29.00
C LYS A 52 0.82 6.62 -27.78
N VAL A 53 -0.23 6.52 -26.94
CA VAL A 53 -0.30 5.59 -25.81
C VAL A 53 -0.81 4.25 -26.30
N GLY A 54 0.06 3.23 -26.29
CA GLY A 54 -0.25 1.87 -26.73
C GLY A 54 -0.88 1.02 -25.62
N ALA A 55 -0.44 1.20 -24.38
CA ALA A 55 -0.97 0.45 -23.24
C ALA A 55 -0.83 1.23 -21.93
N ILE A 56 -1.57 0.79 -20.90
CA ILE A 56 -1.50 1.29 -19.54
C ILE A 56 -1.13 0.13 -18.62
N THR A 57 -0.02 0.29 -17.87
CA THR A 57 0.53 -0.75 -17.01
C THR A 57 0.42 -0.41 -15.54
N GLU A 58 0.34 -1.46 -14.72
CA GLU A 58 0.38 -1.35 -13.27
C GLU A 58 1.78 -0.92 -12.82
N ASN A 59 1.85 0.11 -11.97
CA ASN A 59 3.05 0.48 -11.26
C ASN A 59 2.70 1.15 -9.93
N TYR A 60 3.27 0.64 -8.83
CA TYR A 60 2.96 1.09 -7.47
C TYR A 60 3.91 2.18 -6.97
N ILE A 61 5.12 2.23 -7.49
CA ILE A 61 6.18 3.14 -7.03
C ILE A 61 6.59 4.04 -8.19
N TYR A 62 6.52 5.35 -7.98
CA TYR A 62 6.77 6.37 -8.98
C TYR A 62 5.86 6.32 -10.22
N HIS A 63 6.09 7.25 -11.13
CA HIS A 63 5.34 7.37 -12.38
C HIS A 63 6.32 7.19 -13.53
N TYR A 64 6.14 6.12 -14.27
CA TYR A 64 7.00 5.81 -15.39
C TYR A 64 6.24 5.80 -16.70
N MET A 65 6.95 6.17 -17.74
CA MET A 65 6.59 5.92 -19.11
C MET A 65 7.66 5.01 -19.70
N TYR A 66 7.23 3.98 -20.40
CA TYR A 66 8.08 2.98 -21.00
C TYR A 66 8.01 3.11 -22.52
N MET A 67 9.17 3.16 -23.19
CA MET A 67 9.27 3.16 -24.64
C MET A 67 10.50 2.38 -25.07
N SER A 68 10.54 1.97 -26.33
CA SER A 68 11.72 1.33 -26.90
C SER A 68 12.83 2.36 -27.16
N SER A 69 14.08 1.91 -27.17
CA SER A 69 15.22 2.76 -27.56
C SER A 69 15.10 3.25 -29.01
N ASN A 70 14.50 2.42 -29.87
CA ASN A 70 14.26 2.78 -31.27
C ASN A 70 13.26 3.93 -31.39
N LEU A 71 12.14 3.85 -30.64
CA LEU A 71 11.16 4.94 -30.60
C LEU A 71 11.77 6.23 -30.07
N TYR A 72 12.59 6.16 -29.01
CA TYR A 72 13.27 7.31 -28.45
C TYR A 72 14.18 7.97 -29.49
N ASN A 73 15.00 7.18 -30.20
CA ASN A 73 15.88 7.67 -31.25
C ASN A 73 15.11 8.24 -32.47
N LYS A 74 13.95 7.64 -32.82
CA LYS A 74 13.04 8.15 -33.87
C LYS A 74 12.46 9.53 -33.52
N LEU A 75 12.15 9.77 -32.27
CA LEU A 75 11.56 11.03 -31.78
C LEU A 75 12.60 12.15 -31.63
N TYR A 76 13.77 11.82 -31.07
CA TYR A 76 14.75 12.82 -30.65
C TYR A 76 16.06 12.83 -31.46
N GLY A 77 16.21 11.93 -32.44
CA GLY A 77 17.36 11.82 -33.31
C GLY A 77 18.18 10.54 -33.09
N GLU A 78 18.94 10.15 -34.11
CA GLU A 78 19.82 8.98 -34.05
C GLU A 78 20.83 9.12 -32.91
N ASN A 79 21.04 8.06 -32.15
CA ASN A 79 21.96 8.00 -31.01
C ASN A 79 21.61 8.96 -29.84
N SER A 80 20.40 9.50 -29.77
CA SER A 80 19.93 10.32 -28.64
C SER A 80 19.72 9.49 -27.36
N PHE A 81 19.38 8.21 -27.49
CA PHE A 81 19.25 7.32 -26.38
C PHE A 81 20.59 6.96 -25.75
N LYS A 82 20.81 7.42 -24.53
CA LYS A 82 22.00 7.08 -23.74
C LYS A 82 21.52 6.37 -22.46
N PRO A 83 21.80 5.06 -22.30
CA PRO A 83 21.42 4.36 -21.09
C PRO A 83 22.23 4.93 -19.91
N ASN A 84 21.54 5.23 -18.81
CA ASN A 84 22.14 5.71 -17.56
C ASN A 84 21.93 4.73 -16.39
N THR A 85 21.17 3.69 -16.60
CA THR A 85 20.87 2.69 -15.58
C THR A 85 20.75 1.33 -16.21
N LEU A 86 21.35 0.32 -15.58
CA LEU A 86 21.26 -1.08 -15.97
C LEU A 86 20.53 -1.84 -14.88
N LEU A 87 19.46 -2.54 -15.24
CA LEU A 87 18.75 -3.45 -14.35
C LEU A 87 19.24 -4.88 -14.60
N ILE A 88 19.78 -5.50 -13.57
CA ILE A 88 20.31 -6.86 -13.62
C ILE A 88 19.42 -7.74 -12.73
N LYS A 89 19.06 -8.92 -13.25
CA LYS A 89 18.43 -9.95 -12.45
C LYS A 89 19.51 -10.90 -11.95
N GLU A 90 19.63 -11.02 -10.64
CA GLU A 90 20.53 -11.93 -9.99
C GLU A 90 20.11 -13.40 -10.15
N ALA A 91 21.06 -14.31 -9.96
CA ALA A 91 20.79 -15.73 -9.92
C ALA A 91 19.96 -16.09 -8.69
N GLU A 92 19.21 -17.18 -8.77
CA GLU A 92 18.49 -17.69 -7.61
C GLU A 92 19.49 -18.20 -6.56
N GLY A 93 19.33 -17.74 -5.32
CA GLY A 93 20.20 -18.12 -4.21
C GLY A 93 21.36 -17.16 -3.92
N THR A 94 21.45 -16.02 -4.61
CA THR A 94 22.38 -14.93 -4.25
C THR A 94 22.06 -14.44 -2.84
N THR A 95 23.08 -14.36 -2.00
CA THR A 95 22.98 -13.89 -0.60
C THR A 95 23.33 -12.40 -0.50
N GLU A 96 23.01 -11.76 0.62
CA GLU A 96 23.39 -10.36 0.88
C GLU A 96 24.92 -10.15 0.87
N ASP A 97 25.70 -11.13 1.34
CA ASP A 97 27.16 -11.07 1.30
C ASP A 97 27.68 -11.13 -0.15
N ASP A 98 26.99 -11.88 -1.02
CA ASP A 98 27.31 -11.93 -2.44
C ASP A 98 26.97 -10.59 -3.12
N GLU A 99 25.80 -10.00 -2.81
CA GLU A 99 25.39 -8.68 -3.29
C GLU A 99 26.43 -7.60 -2.92
N ASP A 100 26.84 -7.57 -1.66
CA ASP A 100 27.87 -6.64 -1.17
C ASP A 100 29.20 -6.81 -1.91
N SER A 101 29.59 -8.04 -2.18
CA SER A 101 30.82 -8.36 -2.91
C SER A 101 30.74 -7.94 -4.38
N ILE A 102 29.61 -8.23 -5.04
CA ILE A 102 29.32 -7.81 -6.43
C ILE A 102 29.31 -6.29 -6.52
N GLY A 103 28.62 -5.61 -5.60
CA GLY A 103 28.57 -4.16 -5.54
C GLY A 103 29.94 -3.50 -5.44
N LYS A 104 30.80 -4.05 -4.57
CA LYS A 104 32.20 -3.57 -4.40
C LYS A 104 33.02 -3.77 -5.66
N ILE A 105 32.92 -4.93 -6.30
CA ILE A 105 33.66 -5.22 -7.55
C ILE A 105 33.23 -4.24 -8.63
N ILE A 106 31.92 -4.05 -8.85
CA ILE A 106 31.41 -3.15 -9.88
C ILE A 106 31.88 -1.70 -9.65
N LEU A 107 31.84 -1.22 -8.41
CA LEU A 107 32.27 0.15 -8.08
C LEU A 107 33.79 0.35 -8.12
N GLN A 108 34.59 -0.71 -7.98
CA GLN A 108 36.03 -0.63 -8.03
C GLN A 108 36.58 -0.74 -9.46
N ASP A 109 35.96 -1.59 -10.28
CA ASP A 109 36.46 -1.88 -11.63
C ASP A 109 36.02 -0.85 -12.66
N ASP A 110 34.88 -0.17 -12.46
CA ASP A 110 34.34 0.80 -13.42
C ASP A 110 34.07 2.16 -12.77
N THR A 111 34.91 3.14 -13.09
CA THR A 111 34.78 4.53 -12.63
C THR A 111 33.60 5.28 -13.24
N THR A 112 32.91 4.69 -14.22
CA THR A 112 31.71 5.30 -14.83
C THR A 112 30.44 4.96 -14.07
N VAL A 113 30.47 3.95 -13.19
CA VAL A 113 29.34 3.55 -12.36
C VAL A 113 29.24 4.46 -11.15
N ALA A 114 28.16 5.26 -11.09
CA ALA A 114 27.92 6.18 -9.98
C ALA A 114 27.39 5.48 -8.71
N GLY A 115 26.74 4.32 -8.83
CA GLY A 115 26.22 3.58 -7.70
C GLY A 115 25.57 2.26 -8.09
N VAL A 116 25.51 1.35 -7.13
CA VAL A 116 24.82 0.06 -7.24
C VAL A 116 23.77 0.01 -6.13
N SER A 117 22.58 -0.49 -6.42
CA SER A 117 21.51 -0.65 -5.46
C SER A 117 20.87 -2.02 -5.62
N PHE A 118 20.74 -2.75 -4.53
CA PHE A 118 20.10 -4.06 -4.47
C PHE A 118 18.68 -3.95 -3.95
N LEU A 119 17.80 -4.75 -4.51
CA LEU A 119 16.38 -4.73 -4.13
C LEU A 119 16.11 -5.41 -2.78
N SER A 120 16.99 -6.35 -2.38
CA SER A 120 17.00 -7.02 -1.07
C SER A 120 17.04 -6.00 0.06
N GLY A 121 18.04 -5.13 0.11
CA GLY A 121 18.17 -4.11 1.13
C GLY A 121 16.96 -3.15 1.18
N THR A 122 16.31 -2.88 0.06
CA THR A 122 15.07 -2.10 0.03
C THR A 122 13.91 -2.86 0.70
N LYS A 123 13.81 -4.18 0.50
CA LYS A 123 12.77 -5.00 1.15
C LYS A 123 12.94 -5.01 2.67
N ASP A 124 14.16 -5.11 3.16
CA ASP A 124 14.43 -5.17 4.60
C ASP A 124 14.12 -3.85 5.29
N VAL A 125 14.44 -2.73 4.66
CA VAL A 125 14.03 -1.40 5.13
C VAL A 125 12.50 -1.30 5.20
N PHE A 126 11.78 -1.75 4.16
CA PHE A 126 10.31 -1.78 4.19
C PHE A 126 9.75 -2.70 5.25
N ALA A 127 10.33 -3.90 5.43
CA ALA A 127 9.92 -4.84 6.46
C ALA A 127 10.07 -4.22 7.86
N THR A 128 11.21 -3.61 8.15
CA THR A 128 11.49 -2.93 9.42
C THR A 128 10.52 -1.77 9.69
N VAL A 129 10.23 -0.95 8.67
CA VAL A 129 9.24 0.14 8.80
C VAL A 129 7.84 -0.41 9.07
N MET A 130 7.43 -1.49 8.38
CA MET A 130 6.15 -2.14 8.62
C MET A 130 6.04 -2.70 10.04
N GLU A 131 7.10 -3.31 10.55
CA GLU A 131 7.15 -3.85 11.91
C GLU A 131 7.02 -2.73 12.97
N GLN A 132 7.71 -1.62 12.79
CA GLN A 132 7.58 -0.44 13.65
C GLN A 132 6.17 0.15 13.61
N MET A 133 5.55 0.24 12.43
CA MET A 133 4.16 0.70 12.30
C MET A 133 3.18 -0.23 13.01
N GLN A 134 3.42 -1.53 13.01
CA GLN A 134 2.61 -2.52 13.70
C GLN A 134 2.58 -2.30 15.22
N LEU A 135 3.70 -1.90 15.82
CA LEU A 135 3.78 -1.53 17.23
C LEU A 135 2.87 -0.34 17.55
N VAL A 136 2.90 0.70 16.71
CA VAL A 136 2.03 1.88 16.87
C VAL A 136 0.54 1.48 16.82
N VAL A 137 0.18 0.60 15.88
CA VAL A 137 -1.19 0.08 15.75
C VAL A 137 -1.61 -0.66 17.01
N TYR A 138 -0.76 -1.50 17.59
CA TYR A 138 -1.07 -2.19 18.86
C TYR A 138 -1.30 -1.23 20.00
N VAL A 139 -0.48 -0.20 20.14
CA VAL A 139 -0.66 0.83 21.17
C VAL A 139 -2.00 1.56 21.00
N LEU A 140 -2.38 1.90 19.76
CA LEU A 140 -3.67 2.52 19.47
C LEU A 140 -4.85 1.61 19.81
N ILE A 141 -4.77 0.32 19.46
CA ILE A 141 -5.83 -0.66 19.78
C ILE A 141 -6.00 -0.79 21.29
N ILE A 142 -4.90 -0.93 22.03
CA ILE A 142 -4.94 -1.04 23.49
C ILE A 142 -5.53 0.24 24.11
N SER A 143 -5.10 1.40 23.68
CA SER A 143 -5.59 2.69 24.18
C SER A 143 -7.10 2.87 23.90
N ALA A 144 -7.54 2.52 22.68
CA ALA A 144 -8.95 2.57 22.32
C ALA A 144 -9.80 1.58 23.17
N GLY A 145 -9.27 0.38 23.41
CA GLY A 145 -9.91 -0.61 24.27
C GLY A 145 -10.05 -0.14 25.72
N LEU A 146 -9.00 0.46 26.28
CA LEU A 146 -9.04 1.01 27.64
C LEU A 146 -10.05 2.18 27.75
N LEU A 147 -10.08 3.05 26.74
CA LEU A 147 -11.06 4.15 26.71
C LEU A 147 -12.49 3.61 26.62
N ALA A 148 -12.75 2.66 25.72
CA ALA A 148 -14.05 2.03 25.61
C ALA A 148 -14.48 1.35 26.91
N PHE A 149 -13.57 0.66 27.59
CA PHE A 149 -13.81 0.05 28.88
C PHE A 149 -14.19 1.10 29.95
N ALA A 150 -13.45 2.21 30.03
CA ALA A 150 -13.74 3.26 30.99
C ALA A 150 -15.12 3.91 30.77
N VAL A 151 -15.48 4.16 29.49
CA VAL A 151 -16.79 4.72 29.13
C VAL A 151 -17.91 3.73 29.46
N LEU A 152 -17.78 2.45 29.12
CA LEU A 152 -18.78 1.43 29.41
C LEU A 152 -18.94 1.21 30.91
N TYR A 153 -17.85 1.24 31.66
CA TYR A 153 -17.88 1.14 33.12
C TYR A 153 -18.65 2.30 33.76
N ASN A 154 -18.36 3.53 33.33
CA ASN A 154 -19.07 4.73 33.81
C ASN A 154 -20.57 4.66 33.46
N LEU A 155 -20.90 4.33 32.21
CA LEU A 155 -22.28 4.23 31.76
C LEU A 155 -23.04 3.18 32.53
N SER A 156 -22.43 2.02 32.79
CA SER A 156 -23.03 0.94 33.61
C SER A 156 -23.31 1.38 35.06
N ASN A 157 -22.37 2.12 35.67
CA ASN A 157 -22.55 2.65 37.03
C ASN A 157 -23.72 3.64 37.13
N VAL A 158 -23.80 4.57 36.15
CA VAL A 158 -24.91 5.55 36.09
C VAL A 158 -26.25 4.82 35.91
N ASN A 159 -26.31 3.89 34.97
CA ASN A 159 -27.55 3.14 34.67
C ASN A 159 -28.04 2.34 35.89
N ILE A 160 -27.14 1.71 36.64
CA ILE A 160 -27.48 0.99 37.89
C ILE A 160 -27.94 1.98 38.96
N SER A 161 -27.28 3.13 39.11
CA SER A 161 -27.61 4.14 40.12
C SER A 161 -29.01 4.75 39.90
N GLU A 162 -29.38 5.00 38.67
CA GLU A 162 -30.71 5.52 38.30
C GLU A 162 -31.83 4.53 38.59
N ARG A 163 -31.59 3.22 38.43
CA ARG A 163 -32.57 2.15 38.60
C ARG A 163 -32.56 1.51 40.00
N ILE A 164 -31.82 2.08 40.96
CA ILE A 164 -31.63 1.45 42.27
C ILE A 164 -32.95 1.25 43.02
N ARG A 165 -33.93 2.14 42.87
CA ARG A 165 -35.26 2.02 43.49
C ARG A 165 -36.08 0.88 42.87
N GLU A 166 -36.05 0.73 41.57
CA GLU A 166 -36.70 -0.37 40.84
C GLU A 166 -36.12 -1.73 41.26
N LEU A 167 -34.81 -1.79 41.39
CA LEU A 167 -34.09 -2.97 41.83
C LEU A 167 -34.42 -3.37 43.27
N ALA A 168 -34.56 -2.39 44.14
CA ALA A 168 -34.97 -2.61 45.51
C ALA A 168 -36.40 -3.19 45.56
N THR A 169 -37.32 -2.69 44.76
CA THR A 169 -38.69 -3.20 44.67
C THR A 169 -38.74 -4.65 44.19
N ILE A 170 -37.97 -5.00 43.13
CA ILE A 170 -37.89 -6.38 42.61
C ILE A 170 -37.32 -7.33 43.66
N LYS A 171 -36.33 -6.86 44.44
CA LYS A 171 -35.73 -7.64 45.52
C LYS A 171 -36.71 -7.91 46.70
N VAL A 172 -37.52 -6.93 47.04
CA VAL A 172 -38.57 -7.08 48.09
C VAL A 172 -39.66 -8.05 47.65
N LEU A 173 -39.93 -8.13 46.35
CA LEU A 173 -40.86 -9.12 45.75
C LEU A 173 -40.32 -10.57 45.76
N GLY A 174 -39.08 -10.80 46.26
CA GLY A 174 -38.55 -12.14 46.48
C GLY A 174 -37.67 -12.67 45.33
N PHE A 175 -37.28 -11.85 44.36
CA PHE A 175 -36.37 -12.28 43.30
C PHE A 175 -34.94 -12.48 43.80
N TYR A 176 -34.27 -13.54 43.32
CA TYR A 176 -32.88 -13.85 43.66
C TYR A 176 -31.90 -12.86 42.99
N ASN A 177 -30.78 -12.62 43.65
CA ASN A 177 -29.75 -11.71 43.15
C ASN A 177 -29.30 -11.99 41.70
N LYS A 178 -29.29 -13.27 41.30
CA LYS A 178 -28.92 -13.71 39.96
C LYS A 178 -29.96 -13.33 38.91
N GLU A 179 -31.22 -13.32 39.26
CA GLU A 179 -32.33 -12.94 38.37
C GLU A 179 -32.33 -11.44 38.14
N VAL A 180 -32.16 -10.67 39.22
CA VAL A 180 -32.04 -9.21 39.17
C VAL A 180 -30.83 -8.79 38.31
N PHE A 181 -29.68 -9.45 38.49
CA PHE A 181 -28.49 -9.19 37.69
C PHE A 181 -28.72 -9.51 36.20
N ASN A 182 -29.34 -10.64 35.87
CA ASN A 182 -29.67 -11.00 34.51
C ASN A 182 -30.64 -10.01 33.84
N TYR A 183 -31.60 -9.50 34.62
CA TYR A 183 -32.54 -8.48 34.12
C TYR A 183 -31.81 -7.20 33.70
N ILE A 184 -30.93 -6.67 34.55
CA ILE A 184 -30.17 -5.46 34.29
C ILE A 184 -29.21 -5.63 33.10
N THR A 185 -28.51 -6.76 33.04
CA THR A 185 -27.48 -6.99 32.04
C THR A 185 -28.03 -7.43 30.68
N LYS A 186 -29.31 -7.80 30.57
CA LYS A 186 -29.92 -8.26 29.34
C LYS A 186 -29.92 -7.18 28.26
N GLU A 187 -30.30 -5.96 28.60
CA GLU A 187 -30.34 -4.81 27.72
C GLU A 187 -28.90 -4.45 27.22
N THR A 188 -27.96 -4.37 28.13
CA THR A 188 -26.56 -4.08 27.81
C THR A 188 -25.94 -5.14 26.91
N ARG A 189 -26.23 -6.42 27.12
CA ARG A 189 -25.74 -7.52 26.27
C ARG A 189 -26.25 -7.40 24.84
N ILE A 190 -27.55 -7.09 24.66
CA ILE A 190 -28.14 -6.94 23.33
C ILE A 190 -27.47 -5.76 22.60
N LEU A 191 -27.34 -4.61 23.27
CA LEU A 191 -26.70 -3.43 22.71
C LEU A 191 -25.22 -3.70 22.36
N THR A 192 -24.51 -4.45 23.21
CA THR A 192 -23.11 -4.82 22.95
C THR A 192 -22.99 -5.70 21.70
N VAL A 193 -23.85 -6.72 21.54
CA VAL A 193 -23.82 -7.58 20.35
C VAL A 193 -24.11 -6.79 19.08
N ILE A 194 -25.10 -5.89 19.13
CA ILE A 194 -25.42 -4.99 17.99
C ILE A 194 -24.22 -4.08 17.69
N GLY A 195 -23.61 -3.47 18.73
CA GLY A 195 -22.45 -2.60 18.58
C GLY A 195 -21.23 -3.30 17.97
N ILE A 196 -20.95 -4.56 18.37
CA ILE A 196 -19.89 -5.38 17.79
C ILE A 196 -20.17 -5.64 16.31
N PHE A 197 -21.42 -5.99 15.96
CA PHE A 197 -21.79 -6.27 14.57
C PHE A 197 -21.57 -5.04 13.66
N PHE A 198 -22.05 -3.86 14.09
CA PHE A 198 -21.85 -2.62 13.32
C PHE A 198 -20.43 -2.05 13.38
N GLY A 199 -19.64 -2.40 14.38
CA GLY A 199 -18.26 -1.94 14.51
C GLY A 199 -17.24 -2.78 13.71
N LEU A 200 -17.61 -3.98 13.30
CA LEU A 200 -16.78 -4.88 12.47
C LEU A 200 -17.02 -4.69 10.96
N PHE A 201 -18.08 -4.01 10.56
CA PHE A 201 -18.43 -3.66 9.18
C PHE A 201 -18.15 -2.19 8.90
#